data_2bd2f3d9b2590a22f7ec98eef0890fd2
#
_entry.id   2bd2f3d9b2590a22f7ec98eef0890fd2
#
_cell.length_a   1.000
_cell.length_b   1.000
_cell.length_c   1.000
_cell.angle_alpha   90.00
_cell.angle_beta   90.00
_cell.angle_gamma   90.00
#
_symmetry.space_group_name_H-M   'P 1'
#
loop_
_entity.id
_entity.type
_entity.pdbx_description
1 polymer ?
#
loop_
_entity_poly.entity_id
_entity_poly.type
_entity_poly.pdbx_seq_one_letter_code
_entity_poly.pdbx_strand_id
1 'polypeptide(L)'
;MNAAGGDLIGVTAEDSDWAAVREDLRRYGTAVVHGRLADWRPRAPDGPALRAVLGRDWSRYRAIGHPDIRGRYAASRRLLKHAAAAALRAEAIDLELAYGPTGRPYLRGCDQIDISLSHTDDLLLVGLTSRGLIGVDAERADRSIYGRGLARLICTPHERRMLSELPEPERNPSLVRLWTLKEAYSKAIGQGMQFRFNEFGFGPEDRRVQLNRPDGTAGAGDEWTLRTLALDSGGTAFVVSIAVYDAGMGRTLDTAITTMLDAEAVAAVQAALDAERGEWSQILHN
;
A
#
# COMPACT_ATOMS: atom_id res chain seq x y z
N MET A 1 -8.73 -2.47 23.91
CA MET A 1 -9.39 -2.12 22.65
C MET A 1 -8.39 -2.39 21.54
N ASN A 2 -8.70 -3.32 20.61
CA ASN A 2 -7.80 -3.66 19.50
C ASN A 2 -7.63 -2.45 18.56
N ALA A 3 -6.48 -1.79 18.63
CA ALA A 3 -6.12 -0.63 17.82
C ALA A 3 -5.70 -0.99 16.36
N ALA A 4 -6.13 -2.13 15.86
CA ALA A 4 -5.46 -2.76 14.73
C ALA A 4 -6.34 -2.88 13.47
N GLY A 5 -7.11 -1.85 13.13
CA GLY A 5 -7.85 -1.79 11.86
C GLY A 5 -9.11 -2.70 11.81
N GLY A 6 -10.01 -2.42 10.87
CA GLY A 6 -11.21 -3.21 10.59
C GLY A 6 -10.91 -4.55 9.92
N ASP A 7 -11.98 -5.24 9.52
CA ASP A 7 -11.91 -6.45 8.69
C ASP A 7 -11.54 -6.11 7.23
N LEU A 8 -11.21 -7.14 6.46
CA LEU A 8 -10.97 -6.96 5.02
C LEU A 8 -12.30 -6.71 4.30
N ILE A 9 -12.41 -5.60 3.59
CA ILE A 9 -13.63 -5.16 2.89
C ILE A 9 -13.67 -5.76 1.49
N GLY A 10 -14.60 -6.68 1.23
CA GLY A 10 -14.78 -7.29 -0.09
C GLY A 10 -15.64 -6.40 -1.00
N VAL A 11 -15.18 -6.16 -2.23
CA VAL A 11 -15.91 -5.39 -3.26
C VAL A 11 -15.84 -6.10 -4.62
N THR A 12 -16.96 -6.09 -5.33
CA THR A 12 -17.11 -6.80 -6.62
C THR A 12 -17.25 -5.88 -7.82
N ALA A 13 -17.57 -4.59 -7.60
CA ALA A 13 -17.82 -3.65 -8.69
C ALA A 13 -17.60 -2.20 -8.24
N GLU A 14 -17.62 -1.30 -9.22
CA GLU A 14 -17.47 0.15 -9.00
C GLU A 14 -18.62 0.75 -8.18
N ASP A 15 -19.82 0.20 -8.31
CA ASP A 15 -21.05 0.56 -7.60
C ASP A 15 -21.26 -0.20 -6.28
N SER A 16 -20.24 -0.91 -5.79
CA SER A 16 -20.27 -1.54 -4.47
C SER A 16 -20.54 -0.51 -3.38
N ASP A 17 -21.07 -0.96 -2.24
CA ASP A 17 -21.20 -0.09 -1.07
C ASP A 17 -19.85 0.22 -0.44
N TRP A 18 -19.38 1.43 -0.65
CA TRP A 18 -18.11 1.93 -0.12
C TRP A 18 -18.22 2.55 1.30
N ALA A 19 -19.38 2.45 1.94
CA ALA A 19 -19.56 3.02 3.28
C ALA A 19 -18.59 2.42 4.31
N ALA A 20 -18.32 1.12 4.20
CA ALA A 20 -17.37 0.41 5.08
C ALA A 20 -15.96 1.00 5.01
N VAL A 21 -15.50 1.41 3.83
CA VAL A 21 -14.17 2.05 3.65
C VAL A 21 -14.09 3.36 4.44
N ARG A 22 -15.13 4.19 4.34
CA ARG A 22 -15.20 5.47 5.07
C ARG A 22 -15.30 5.27 6.57
N GLU A 23 -16.08 4.28 6.99
CA GLU A 23 -16.25 3.96 8.41
C GLU A 23 -14.94 3.44 9.03
N ASP A 24 -14.23 2.55 8.33
CA ASP A 24 -12.95 2.03 8.81
C ASP A 24 -11.86 3.11 8.88
N LEU A 25 -11.79 3.99 7.88
CA LEU A 25 -10.89 5.15 7.92
C LEU A 25 -11.22 6.08 9.09
N ARG A 26 -12.52 6.36 9.32
CA ARG A 26 -12.95 7.20 10.44
C ARG A 26 -12.63 6.56 11.80
N ARG A 27 -12.85 5.25 11.94
CA ARG A 27 -12.72 4.54 13.22
C ARG A 27 -11.28 4.16 13.53
N TYR A 28 -10.55 3.68 12.52
CA TYR A 28 -9.22 3.10 12.67
C TYR A 28 -8.12 3.92 11.98
N GLY A 29 -8.48 4.89 11.16
CA GLY A 29 -7.53 5.62 10.29
C GLY A 29 -6.97 4.77 9.17
N THR A 30 -7.49 3.55 8.96
CA THR A 30 -6.99 2.57 7.99
C THR A 30 -8.14 1.73 7.47
N ALA A 31 -8.15 1.47 6.17
CA ALA A 31 -9.09 0.55 5.52
C ALA A 31 -8.33 -0.36 4.55
N VAL A 32 -8.73 -1.63 4.46
CA VAL A 32 -8.15 -2.58 3.51
C VAL A 32 -9.25 -3.23 2.69
N VAL A 33 -9.15 -3.06 1.39
CA VAL A 33 -10.16 -3.51 0.41
C VAL A 33 -9.60 -4.63 -0.44
N HIS A 34 -10.40 -5.63 -0.70
CA HIS A 34 -10.03 -6.66 -1.68
C HIS A 34 -11.13 -6.87 -2.73
N GLY A 35 -10.73 -7.34 -3.90
CA GLY A 35 -11.62 -7.71 -4.99
C GLY A 35 -11.00 -8.78 -5.85
N ARG A 36 -11.82 -9.47 -6.64
CA ARG A 36 -11.32 -10.47 -7.58
C ARG A 36 -10.91 -9.80 -8.90
N LEU A 37 -9.78 -10.20 -9.43
CA LEU A 37 -9.30 -9.73 -10.74
C LEU A 37 -10.36 -9.89 -11.84
N ALA A 38 -11.09 -11.02 -11.82
CA ALA A 38 -12.15 -11.31 -12.77
C ALA A 38 -13.26 -10.25 -12.75
N ASP A 39 -13.65 -9.77 -11.56
CA ASP A 39 -14.73 -8.81 -11.38
C ASP A 39 -14.32 -7.37 -11.79
N TRP A 40 -13.03 -7.06 -11.66
CA TRP A 40 -12.47 -5.73 -11.93
C TRP A 40 -11.83 -5.58 -13.32
N ARG A 41 -11.71 -6.66 -14.10
CA ARG A 41 -11.26 -6.56 -15.50
C ARG A 41 -12.19 -5.65 -16.30
N PRO A 42 -11.66 -4.72 -17.11
CA PRO A 42 -12.51 -3.86 -17.94
C PRO A 42 -13.26 -4.68 -19.00
N ARG A 43 -14.57 -4.48 -19.09
CA ARG A 43 -15.42 -5.10 -20.15
C ARG A 43 -15.09 -4.54 -21.53
N ALA A 44 -14.73 -3.25 -21.60
CA ALA A 44 -14.32 -2.56 -22.83
C ALA A 44 -12.87 -2.06 -22.66
N PRO A 45 -11.85 -2.83 -23.04
CA PRO A 45 -10.45 -2.52 -22.78
C PRO A 45 -9.92 -1.28 -23.51
N ASP A 46 -10.59 -0.86 -24.57
CA ASP A 46 -10.24 0.35 -25.33
C ASP A 46 -11.31 1.45 -25.19
N GLY A 47 -12.27 1.27 -24.28
CA GLY A 47 -13.39 2.19 -24.11
C GLY A 47 -13.03 3.52 -23.45
N PRO A 48 -13.80 4.58 -23.72
CA PRO A 48 -13.56 5.91 -23.18
C PRO A 48 -13.65 5.96 -21.64
N ALA A 49 -14.53 5.17 -21.04
CA ALA A 49 -14.68 5.09 -19.58
C ALA A 49 -13.37 4.58 -18.91
N LEU A 50 -12.78 3.50 -19.44
CA LEU A 50 -11.51 3.00 -18.93
C LEU A 50 -10.39 4.04 -19.09
N ARG A 51 -10.34 4.72 -20.25
CA ARG A 51 -9.35 5.78 -20.49
C ARG A 51 -9.51 6.93 -19.49
N ALA A 52 -10.73 7.35 -19.19
CA ALA A 52 -11.01 8.39 -18.21
C ALA A 52 -10.56 7.97 -16.80
N VAL A 53 -10.88 6.76 -16.36
CA VAL A 53 -10.45 6.25 -15.06
C VAL A 53 -8.94 6.08 -14.98
N LEU A 54 -8.26 5.57 -16.02
CA LEU A 54 -6.81 5.40 -15.99
C LEU A 54 -6.05 6.74 -16.07
N GLY A 55 -6.62 7.75 -16.73
CA GLY A 55 -5.96 9.07 -16.85
C GLY A 55 -4.55 8.96 -17.43
N ARG A 56 -3.54 9.44 -16.71
CA ARG A 56 -2.11 9.37 -17.14
C ARG A 56 -1.58 7.94 -17.28
N ASP A 57 -2.14 6.98 -16.56
CA ASP A 57 -1.75 5.57 -16.67
C ASP A 57 -2.19 4.93 -18.01
N TRP A 58 -3.04 5.60 -18.80
CA TRP A 58 -3.50 5.11 -20.09
C TRP A 58 -2.36 4.79 -21.06
N SER A 59 -1.35 5.64 -21.14
CA SER A 59 -0.19 5.42 -22.01
C SER A 59 0.58 4.16 -21.62
N ARG A 60 0.81 3.98 -20.31
CA ARG A 60 1.46 2.79 -19.77
C ARG A 60 0.62 1.53 -20.00
N TYR A 61 -0.68 1.61 -19.77
CA TYR A 61 -1.62 0.53 -20.06
C TYR A 61 -1.54 0.10 -21.52
N ARG A 62 -1.52 1.03 -22.45
CA ARG A 62 -1.43 0.76 -23.90
C ARG A 62 -0.09 0.15 -24.31
N ALA A 63 0.97 0.46 -23.61
CA ALA A 63 2.31 -0.08 -23.88
C ALA A 63 2.47 -1.54 -23.44
N ILE A 64 1.57 -2.08 -22.59
CA ILE A 64 1.62 -3.49 -22.15
C ILE A 64 1.15 -4.39 -23.27
N GLY A 65 2.07 -5.17 -23.84
CA GLY A 65 1.78 -6.07 -24.97
C GLY A 65 0.95 -7.30 -24.58
N HIS A 66 1.23 -7.89 -23.39
CA HIS A 66 0.55 -9.13 -22.98
C HIS A 66 -0.87 -8.84 -22.45
N PRO A 67 -1.94 -9.44 -23.02
CA PRO A 67 -3.33 -9.11 -22.67
C PRO A 67 -3.67 -9.33 -21.19
N ASP A 68 -3.19 -10.42 -20.56
CA ASP A 68 -3.48 -10.72 -19.17
C ASP A 68 -2.77 -9.75 -18.22
N ILE A 69 -1.52 -9.39 -18.50
CA ILE A 69 -0.79 -8.39 -17.72
C ILE A 69 -1.47 -7.03 -17.87
N ARG A 70 -1.90 -6.68 -19.09
CA ARG A 70 -2.63 -5.45 -19.37
C ARG A 70 -3.97 -5.42 -18.63
N GLY A 71 -4.74 -6.52 -18.67
CA GLY A 71 -6.01 -6.65 -17.95
C GLY A 71 -5.84 -6.52 -16.44
N ARG A 72 -4.82 -7.16 -15.86
CA ARG A 72 -4.49 -7.06 -14.44
C ARG A 72 -4.07 -5.64 -14.05
N TYR A 73 -3.27 -5.01 -14.89
CA TYR A 73 -2.89 -3.61 -14.70
C TYR A 73 -4.11 -2.70 -14.60
N ALA A 74 -5.04 -2.79 -15.56
CA ALA A 74 -6.27 -1.99 -15.56
C ALA A 74 -7.13 -2.28 -14.33
N ALA A 75 -7.39 -3.55 -14.03
CA ALA A 75 -8.22 -3.97 -12.91
C ALA A 75 -7.69 -3.44 -11.57
N SER A 76 -6.39 -3.57 -11.34
CA SER A 76 -5.77 -3.12 -10.10
C SER A 76 -5.84 -1.59 -9.92
N ARG A 77 -5.69 -0.79 -11.01
CA ARG A 77 -5.83 0.67 -10.95
C ARG A 77 -7.27 1.11 -10.76
N ARG A 78 -8.22 0.41 -11.40
CA ARG A 78 -9.64 0.67 -11.19
C ARG A 78 -10.02 0.46 -9.73
N LEU A 79 -9.72 -0.71 -9.15
CA LEU A 79 -9.99 -0.97 -7.74
C LEU A 79 -9.35 0.10 -6.84
N LEU A 80 -8.06 0.40 -7.04
CA LEU A 80 -7.33 1.37 -6.24
C LEU A 80 -7.98 2.76 -6.30
N LYS A 81 -8.32 3.24 -7.50
CA LYS A 81 -8.89 4.58 -7.67
C LYS A 81 -10.32 4.66 -7.11
N HIS A 82 -11.15 3.62 -7.25
CA HIS A 82 -12.48 3.60 -6.64
C HIS A 82 -12.42 3.53 -5.10
N ALA A 83 -11.50 2.74 -4.54
CA ALA A 83 -11.29 2.71 -3.09
C ALA A 83 -10.79 4.07 -2.55
N ALA A 84 -9.86 4.70 -3.24
CA ALA A 84 -9.36 6.04 -2.88
C ALA A 84 -10.44 7.12 -3.05
N ALA A 85 -11.24 7.06 -4.12
CA ALA A 85 -12.35 7.96 -4.36
C ALA A 85 -13.41 7.87 -3.25
N ALA A 86 -13.72 6.65 -2.82
CA ALA A 86 -14.62 6.41 -1.69
C ALA A 86 -14.10 7.04 -0.38
N ALA A 87 -12.80 6.92 -0.13
CA ALA A 87 -12.14 7.51 1.03
C ALA A 87 -12.19 9.05 1.02
N LEU A 88 -11.95 9.65 -0.15
CA LEU A 88 -11.86 11.11 -0.34
C LEU A 88 -13.18 11.77 -0.69
N ARG A 89 -14.27 11.00 -0.87
CA ARG A 89 -15.57 11.48 -1.37
C ARG A 89 -15.44 12.20 -2.71
N ALA A 90 -14.63 11.67 -3.60
CA ALA A 90 -14.37 12.17 -4.94
C ALA A 90 -14.83 11.15 -5.99
N GLU A 91 -14.78 11.53 -7.27
CA GLU A 91 -14.95 10.57 -8.36
C GLU A 91 -13.60 9.93 -8.73
N ALA A 92 -13.62 8.65 -9.11
CA ALA A 92 -12.39 7.93 -9.46
C ALA A 92 -11.65 8.55 -10.66
N ILE A 93 -12.38 9.22 -11.55
CA ILE A 93 -11.81 9.92 -12.72
C ILE A 93 -11.02 11.16 -12.34
N ASP A 94 -11.35 11.80 -11.21
CA ASP A 94 -10.70 13.03 -10.75
C ASP A 94 -9.39 12.76 -10.02
N LEU A 95 -9.14 11.52 -9.63
CA LEU A 95 -7.92 11.14 -8.93
C LEU A 95 -6.80 10.82 -9.91
N GLU A 96 -5.62 11.35 -9.69
CA GLU A 96 -4.42 10.98 -10.45
C GLU A 96 -3.46 10.15 -9.62
N LEU A 97 -3.01 9.03 -10.19
CA LEU A 97 -1.89 8.26 -9.64
C LEU A 97 -0.58 8.82 -10.17
N ALA A 98 0.39 8.90 -9.27
CA ALA A 98 1.79 9.13 -9.59
C ALA A 98 2.65 8.04 -8.93
N TYR A 99 3.91 7.97 -9.29
CA TYR A 99 4.79 6.88 -8.87
C TYR A 99 6.11 7.43 -8.36
N GLY A 100 6.51 6.95 -7.18
CA GLY A 100 7.83 7.23 -6.63
C GLY A 100 8.96 6.55 -7.42
N PRO A 101 10.21 6.83 -7.08
CA PRO A 101 11.38 6.26 -7.77
C PRO A 101 11.41 4.74 -7.80
N THR A 102 10.85 4.07 -6.80
CA THR A 102 10.76 2.60 -6.69
C THR A 102 9.52 2.02 -7.37
N GLY A 103 8.67 2.88 -7.99
CA GLY A 103 7.41 2.47 -8.61
C GLY A 103 6.24 2.38 -7.64
N ARG A 104 6.38 2.80 -6.37
CA ARG A 104 5.30 2.87 -5.39
C ARG A 104 4.27 3.90 -5.84
N PRO A 105 2.98 3.53 -5.95
CA PRO A 105 1.93 4.49 -6.30
C PRO A 105 1.60 5.42 -5.14
N TYR A 106 1.24 6.65 -5.46
CA TYR A 106 0.63 7.61 -4.54
C TYR A 106 -0.42 8.46 -5.26
N LEU A 107 -1.31 9.08 -4.51
CA LEU A 107 -2.32 10.00 -5.05
C LEU A 107 -1.72 11.40 -5.18
N ARG A 108 -1.68 11.91 -6.38
CA ARG A 108 -1.11 13.23 -6.67
C ARG A 108 -1.96 14.33 -6.05
N GLY A 109 -1.35 15.17 -5.23
CA GLY A 109 -2.03 16.27 -4.55
C GLY A 109 -2.93 15.87 -3.38
N CYS A 110 -2.80 14.63 -2.88
CA CYS A 110 -3.60 14.11 -1.76
C CYS A 110 -2.67 13.48 -0.72
N ASP A 111 -1.86 14.30 -0.04
CA ASP A 111 -0.85 13.84 0.93
C ASP A 111 -1.46 13.34 2.25
N GLN A 112 -2.74 13.64 2.51
CA GLN A 112 -3.47 13.24 3.70
C GLN A 112 -3.87 11.76 3.72
N ILE A 113 -3.71 11.04 2.60
CA ILE A 113 -3.98 9.62 2.50
C ILE A 113 -2.86 8.90 1.77
N ASP A 114 -2.36 7.85 2.38
CA ASP A 114 -1.39 6.97 1.76
C ASP A 114 -2.06 5.70 1.25
N ILE A 115 -1.53 5.13 0.17
CA ILE A 115 -2.10 3.99 -0.54
C ILE A 115 -1.08 2.90 -0.78
N SER A 116 -1.55 1.67 -0.78
CA SER A 116 -0.75 0.50 -1.18
C SER A 116 -1.57 -0.46 -2.02
N LEU A 117 -0.91 -1.16 -2.93
CA LEU A 117 -1.52 -2.11 -3.85
C LEU A 117 -0.75 -3.42 -3.88
N SER A 118 -1.46 -4.54 -3.78
CA SER A 118 -0.93 -5.87 -4.07
C SER A 118 -1.88 -6.66 -4.96
N HIS A 119 -1.35 -7.64 -5.65
CA HIS A 119 -2.15 -8.59 -6.42
C HIS A 119 -1.43 -9.94 -6.51
N THR A 120 -2.17 -11.01 -6.31
CA THR A 120 -1.68 -12.39 -6.44
C THR A 120 -2.80 -13.24 -7.04
N ASP A 121 -2.51 -13.94 -8.12
CA ASP A 121 -3.48 -14.73 -8.91
C ASP A 121 -4.74 -13.89 -9.25
N ASP A 122 -5.91 -14.27 -8.74
CA ASP A 122 -7.19 -13.58 -8.94
C ASP A 122 -7.49 -12.54 -7.82
N LEU A 123 -6.62 -12.39 -6.83
CA LEU A 123 -6.82 -11.44 -5.74
C LEU A 123 -6.17 -10.09 -6.05
N LEU A 124 -6.94 -9.02 -5.87
CA LEU A 124 -6.48 -7.64 -5.80
C LEU A 124 -6.65 -7.14 -4.37
N LEU A 125 -5.68 -6.40 -3.84
CA LEU A 125 -5.68 -5.89 -2.48
C LEU A 125 -5.24 -4.43 -2.48
N VAL A 126 -6.00 -3.57 -1.82
CA VAL A 126 -5.73 -2.13 -1.67
C VAL A 126 -5.75 -1.76 -0.19
N GLY A 127 -4.69 -1.15 0.28
CA GLY A 127 -4.61 -0.53 1.59
C GLY A 127 -4.70 0.99 1.48
N LEU A 128 -5.40 1.62 2.41
CA LEU A 128 -5.58 3.06 2.55
C LEU A 128 -5.34 3.46 4.00
N THR A 129 -4.61 4.53 4.25
CA THR A 129 -4.43 5.06 5.61
C THR A 129 -4.30 6.57 5.63
N SER A 130 -4.87 7.19 6.66
CA SER A 130 -4.65 8.60 7.03
C SER A 130 -3.64 8.76 8.17
N ARG A 131 -3.01 7.68 8.65
CA ARG A 131 -2.10 7.71 9.79
C ARG A 131 -0.66 8.03 9.43
N GLY A 132 -0.25 7.77 8.21
CA GLY A 132 1.13 7.91 7.76
C GLY A 132 1.41 7.03 6.55
N LEU A 133 2.04 5.86 6.74
CA LEU A 133 2.37 4.96 5.63
C LEU A 133 1.61 3.64 5.75
N ILE A 134 1.23 3.07 4.61
CA ILE A 134 0.64 1.74 4.56
C ILE A 134 1.32 0.86 3.50
N GLY A 135 1.51 -0.40 3.82
CA GLY A 135 1.84 -1.45 2.88
C GLY A 135 0.93 -2.64 3.07
N VAL A 136 0.47 -3.21 1.97
CA VAL A 136 -0.31 -4.46 1.97
C VAL A 136 0.33 -5.46 1.03
N ASP A 137 0.28 -6.72 1.42
CA ASP A 137 0.69 -7.82 0.56
C ASP A 137 -0.20 -9.03 0.76
N ALA A 138 -0.34 -9.84 -0.30
CA ALA A 138 -1.10 -11.07 -0.26
C ALA A 138 -0.39 -12.15 -1.05
N GLU A 139 -0.43 -13.38 -0.53
CA GLU A 139 0.11 -14.55 -1.19
C GLU A 139 -0.82 -15.75 -0.96
N ARG A 140 -0.81 -16.71 -1.89
CA ARG A 140 -1.53 -17.97 -1.68
C ARG A 140 -1.00 -18.70 -0.46
N ALA A 141 -1.89 -19.18 0.39
CA ALA A 141 -1.51 -19.94 1.58
C ALA A 141 -0.76 -21.25 1.25
N ASP A 142 -1.08 -21.85 0.09
CA ASP A 142 -0.47 -23.09 -0.40
C ASP A 142 0.80 -22.90 -1.24
N ARG A 143 1.27 -21.64 -1.43
CA ARG A 143 2.49 -21.37 -2.18
C ARG A 143 3.68 -22.07 -1.55
N SER A 144 4.32 -22.97 -2.28
CA SER A 144 5.51 -23.67 -1.80
C SER A 144 6.77 -22.82 -2.04
N ILE A 145 7.31 -22.24 -0.97
CA ILE A 145 8.54 -21.42 -0.98
C ILE A 145 9.63 -21.96 -0.07
N TYR A 146 9.27 -22.73 0.96
CA TYR A 146 10.24 -23.41 1.81
C TYR A 146 10.97 -24.52 1.01
N GLY A 147 12.26 -24.70 1.21
CA GLY A 147 13.07 -25.67 0.47
C GLY A 147 13.65 -25.17 -0.87
N ARG A 148 13.23 -24.03 -1.39
CA ARG A 148 13.80 -23.42 -2.62
C ARG A 148 15.00 -22.49 -2.37
N GLY A 149 15.59 -22.52 -1.17
CA GLY A 149 16.68 -21.63 -0.79
C GLY A 149 16.26 -20.19 -0.46
N LEU A 150 14.99 -19.86 -0.64
CA LEU A 150 14.44 -18.51 -0.44
C LEU A 150 14.51 -18.06 1.03
N ALA A 151 14.45 -19.00 1.99
CA ALA A 151 14.58 -18.68 3.41
C ALA A 151 15.87 -17.92 3.76
N ARG A 152 16.96 -18.12 3.00
CA ARG A 152 18.23 -17.39 3.22
C ARG A 152 18.15 -15.93 2.76
N LEU A 153 17.34 -15.66 1.76
CA LEU A 153 17.15 -14.32 1.20
C LEU A 153 16.09 -13.53 1.99
N ILE A 154 15.07 -14.24 2.48
CA ILE A 154 13.92 -13.64 3.16
C ILE A 154 14.17 -13.48 4.66
N CYS A 155 14.71 -14.51 5.32
CA CYS A 155 14.73 -14.59 6.78
C CYS A 155 16.05 -14.13 7.38
N THR A 156 15.96 -13.45 8.51
CA THR A 156 17.10 -13.19 9.40
C THR A 156 17.69 -14.49 9.94
N PRO A 157 18.91 -14.49 10.50
CA PRO A 157 19.46 -15.66 11.18
C PRO A 157 18.54 -16.18 12.31
N HIS A 158 17.89 -15.28 13.06
CA HIS A 158 16.97 -15.62 14.11
C HIS A 158 15.71 -16.32 13.57
N GLU A 159 15.06 -15.75 12.56
CA GLU A 159 13.86 -16.35 11.94
C GLU A 159 14.15 -17.71 11.30
N ARG A 160 15.34 -17.90 10.71
CA ARG A 160 15.73 -19.23 10.18
C ARG A 160 15.85 -20.29 11.28
N ARG A 161 16.41 -19.94 12.45
CA ARG A 161 16.45 -20.86 13.60
C ARG A 161 15.04 -21.22 14.03
N MET A 162 14.17 -20.22 14.25
CA MET A 162 12.78 -20.45 14.61
C MET A 162 12.06 -21.35 13.61
N LEU A 163 12.18 -21.09 12.30
CA LEU A 163 11.58 -21.95 11.27
C LEU A 163 12.11 -23.38 11.31
N SER A 164 13.40 -23.61 11.60
CA SER A 164 13.98 -24.95 11.68
C SER A 164 13.50 -25.76 12.90
N GLU A 165 13.08 -25.07 13.94
CA GLU A 165 12.52 -25.67 15.18
C GLU A 165 11.04 -26.06 15.02
N LEU A 166 10.32 -25.48 14.05
CA LEU A 166 8.94 -25.85 13.77
C LEU A 166 8.82 -27.25 13.17
N PRO A 167 7.68 -27.95 13.43
CA PRO A 167 7.31 -29.15 12.67
C PRO A 167 7.33 -28.89 11.17
N GLU A 168 7.73 -29.88 10.38
CA GLU A 168 7.89 -29.74 8.93
C GLU A 168 6.66 -29.13 8.22
N PRO A 169 5.40 -29.56 8.52
CA PRO A 169 4.22 -28.99 7.87
C PRO A 169 4.00 -27.50 8.14
N GLU A 170 4.53 -26.98 9.25
CA GLU A 170 4.35 -25.58 9.67
C GLU A 170 5.39 -24.63 9.07
N ARG A 171 6.52 -25.16 8.57
CA ARG A 171 7.65 -24.34 8.08
C ARG A 171 7.27 -23.51 6.86
N ASN A 172 6.59 -24.12 5.89
CA ASN A 172 6.20 -23.40 4.67
C ASN A 172 5.11 -22.35 4.94
N PRO A 173 4.01 -22.61 5.64
CA PRO A 173 3.05 -21.58 6.04
C PRO A 173 3.69 -20.42 6.81
N SER A 174 4.58 -20.69 7.75
CA SER A 174 5.29 -19.65 8.50
C SER A 174 6.21 -18.82 7.61
N LEU A 175 6.86 -19.43 6.62
CA LEU A 175 7.69 -18.68 5.67
C LEU A 175 6.84 -17.83 4.71
N VAL A 176 5.67 -18.32 4.26
CA VAL A 176 4.73 -17.53 3.44
C VAL A 176 4.26 -16.30 4.22
N ARG A 177 3.93 -16.49 5.50
CA ARG A 177 3.56 -15.37 6.38
C ARG A 177 4.69 -14.35 6.55
N LEU A 178 5.91 -14.80 6.83
CA LEU A 178 7.07 -13.89 6.93
C LEU A 178 7.33 -13.13 5.62
N TRP A 179 7.17 -13.80 4.50
CA TRP A 179 7.30 -13.21 3.18
C TRP A 179 6.30 -12.07 2.98
N THR A 180 5.00 -12.33 3.20
CA THR A 180 3.96 -11.30 3.03
C THR A 180 4.11 -10.13 4.01
N LEU A 181 4.54 -10.37 5.25
CA LEU A 181 4.85 -9.32 6.22
C LEU A 181 5.99 -8.42 5.75
N LYS A 182 7.08 -9.02 5.25
CA LYS A 182 8.26 -8.28 4.78
C LYS A 182 7.95 -7.48 3.52
N GLU A 183 7.16 -8.07 2.60
CA GLU A 183 6.67 -7.36 1.41
C GLU A 183 5.74 -6.19 1.80
N ALA A 184 4.79 -6.40 2.72
CA ALA A 184 3.93 -5.32 3.20
C ALA A 184 4.73 -4.19 3.85
N TYR A 185 5.68 -4.53 4.73
CA TYR A 185 6.57 -3.54 5.35
C TYR A 185 7.41 -2.78 4.31
N SER A 186 8.04 -3.48 3.37
CA SER A 186 8.88 -2.85 2.34
C SER A 186 8.06 -1.93 1.40
N LYS A 187 6.80 -2.30 1.13
CA LYS A 187 5.85 -1.44 0.39
C LYS A 187 5.50 -0.18 1.18
N ALA A 188 5.27 -0.29 2.49
CA ALA A 188 4.98 0.87 3.34
C ALA A 188 6.12 1.88 3.32
N ILE A 189 7.37 1.44 3.51
CA ILE A 189 8.54 2.32 3.47
C ILE A 189 9.00 2.71 2.04
N GLY A 190 8.31 2.19 1.01
CA GLY A 190 8.56 2.55 -0.39
C GLY A 190 9.83 1.99 -1.01
N GLN A 191 10.46 0.97 -0.41
CA GLN A 191 11.70 0.39 -0.92
C GLN A 191 11.50 -0.84 -1.82
N GLY A 192 10.35 -1.53 -1.71
CA GLY A 192 10.04 -2.69 -2.54
C GLY A 192 11.13 -3.75 -2.51
N MET A 193 11.38 -4.40 -3.65
CA MET A 193 12.36 -5.47 -3.81
C MET A 193 13.83 -5.05 -3.58
N GLN A 194 14.13 -3.76 -3.47
CA GLN A 194 15.48 -3.27 -3.17
C GLN A 194 15.85 -3.41 -1.69
N PHE A 195 14.85 -3.67 -0.84
CA PHE A 195 15.05 -3.83 0.58
C PHE A 195 15.63 -5.21 0.93
N ARG A 196 16.62 -5.25 1.80
CA ARG A 196 17.26 -6.50 2.22
C ARG A 196 16.44 -7.18 3.31
N PHE A 197 15.56 -8.09 2.89
CA PHE A 197 14.62 -8.79 3.79
C PHE A 197 15.26 -9.56 4.95
N ASN A 198 16.51 -9.98 4.81
CA ASN A 198 17.25 -10.69 5.85
C ASN A 198 17.92 -9.77 6.89
N GLU A 199 17.80 -8.46 6.76
CA GLU A 199 18.36 -7.48 7.70
C GLU A 199 17.34 -6.98 8.75
N PHE A 200 16.07 -7.38 8.65
CA PHE A 200 15.04 -7.12 9.66
C PHE A 200 14.12 -8.32 9.81
N GLY A 201 13.57 -8.51 11.00
CA GLY A 201 12.76 -9.65 11.34
C GLY A 201 11.42 -9.28 11.97
N PHE A 202 10.57 -10.28 12.15
CA PHE A 202 9.30 -10.15 12.84
C PHE A 202 9.21 -11.14 13.98
N GLY A 203 8.51 -10.73 15.06
CA GLY A 203 8.24 -11.58 16.20
C GLY A 203 7.19 -12.65 15.90
N PRO A 204 7.01 -13.60 16.83
CA PRO A 204 6.06 -14.69 16.71
C PRO A 204 4.60 -14.20 16.69
N GLU A 205 3.71 -15.05 16.16
CA GLU A 205 2.30 -14.75 15.90
C GLU A 205 1.41 -14.58 17.13
N ASP A 206 1.71 -15.25 18.19
CA ASP A 206 0.93 -15.33 19.44
C ASP A 206 0.95 -14.03 20.27
N ARG A 207 1.79 -13.07 19.85
CA ARG A 207 1.89 -11.74 20.44
C ARG A 207 1.77 -10.69 19.34
N ARG A 208 1.57 -9.43 19.72
CA ARG A 208 1.64 -8.31 18.82
C ARG A 208 2.90 -8.42 17.95
N VAL A 209 2.73 -8.54 16.63
CA VAL A 209 3.86 -8.65 15.71
C VAL A 209 4.73 -7.40 15.85
N GLN A 210 5.98 -7.58 16.19
CA GLN A 210 6.95 -6.51 16.37
C GLN A 210 8.04 -6.63 15.31
N LEU A 211 8.55 -5.47 14.91
CA LEU A 211 9.74 -5.40 14.06
C LEU A 211 10.97 -5.68 14.91
N ASN A 212 11.77 -6.66 14.50
CA ASN A 212 12.95 -7.11 15.22
C ASN A 212 14.23 -6.85 14.43
N ARG A 213 15.35 -6.73 15.15
CA ARG A 213 16.69 -6.78 14.56
C ARG A 213 17.01 -8.20 14.05
N PRO A 214 18.08 -8.36 13.25
CA PRO A 214 18.45 -9.68 12.70
C PRO A 214 18.74 -10.77 13.75
N ASP A 215 19.12 -10.38 14.96
CA ASP A 215 19.38 -11.27 16.10
C ASP A 215 18.12 -11.68 16.86
N GLY A 216 16.97 -11.04 16.56
CA GLY A 216 15.68 -11.28 17.21
C GLY A 216 15.35 -10.30 18.34
N THR A 217 16.24 -9.36 18.68
CA THR A 217 15.95 -8.30 19.66
C THR A 217 14.97 -7.27 19.09
N ALA A 218 14.19 -6.58 19.95
CA ALA A 218 13.25 -5.56 19.53
C ALA A 218 13.93 -4.44 18.73
N GLY A 219 13.38 -4.12 17.56
CA GLY A 219 13.93 -3.13 16.62
C GLY A 219 13.22 -1.80 16.62
N ALA A 220 11.91 -1.77 16.33
CA ALA A 220 11.10 -0.58 16.25
C ALA A 220 10.13 -0.47 17.41
N GLY A 221 9.64 0.74 17.67
CA GLY A 221 8.68 1.02 18.72
C GLY A 221 7.22 0.79 18.32
N ASP A 222 6.32 1.46 19.04
CA ASP A 222 4.87 1.29 18.93
C ASP A 222 4.25 2.00 17.72
N GLU A 223 5.04 2.73 16.93
CA GLU A 223 4.62 3.43 15.73
C GLU A 223 4.19 2.50 14.58
N TRP A 224 4.61 1.24 14.62
CA TRP A 224 4.23 0.23 13.64
C TRP A 224 3.11 -0.66 14.13
N THR A 225 2.06 -0.79 13.33
CA THR A 225 1.02 -1.82 13.47
C THR A 225 1.17 -2.83 12.34
N LEU A 226 1.44 -4.08 12.71
CA LEU A 226 1.64 -5.19 11.79
C LEU A 226 0.57 -6.26 12.04
N ARG A 227 -0.08 -6.72 10.96
CA ARG A 227 -1.14 -7.75 11.03
C ARG A 227 -0.97 -8.75 9.92
N THR A 228 -1.35 -10.00 10.22
CA THR A 228 -1.53 -11.05 9.22
C THR A 228 -2.91 -11.66 9.39
N LEU A 229 -3.61 -11.86 8.30
CA LEU A 229 -4.98 -12.37 8.25
C LEU A 229 -5.07 -13.50 7.21
N ALA A 230 -5.94 -14.45 7.46
CA ALA A 230 -6.37 -15.41 6.44
C ALA A 230 -7.56 -14.81 5.67
N LEU A 231 -7.57 -15.01 4.35
CA LEU A 231 -8.66 -14.61 3.47
C LEU A 231 -8.99 -15.77 2.54
N ASP A 232 -10.24 -16.18 2.47
CA ASP A 232 -10.75 -17.00 1.37
C ASP A 232 -11.38 -16.11 0.30
N SER A 233 -10.93 -16.26 -0.94
CA SER A 233 -11.49 -15.53 -2.07
C SER A 233 -11.66 -16.47 -3.25
N GLY A 234 -12.92 -16.76 -3.60
CA GLY A 234 -13.25 -17.66 -4.70
C GLY A 234 -12.78 -19.11 -4.50
N GLY A 235 -12.75 -19.59 -3.25
CA GLY A 235 -12.29 -20.94 -2.89
C GLY A 235 -10.75 -21.09 -2.86
N THR A 236 -10.02 -19.99 -2.93
CA THR A 236 -8.56 -19.95 -2.75
C THR A 236 -8.22 -19.26 -1.44
N ALA A 237 -7.41 -19.93 -0.61
CA ALA A 237 -6.94 -19.38 0.65
C ALA A 237 -5.70 -18.50 0.41
N PHE A 238 -5.73 -17.30 0.98
CA PHE A 238 -4.63 -16.33 0.95
C PHE A 238 -4.18 -15.96 2.36
N VAL A 239 -2.90 -15.65 2.48
CA VAL A 239 -2.31 -14.94 3.62
C VAL A 239 -2.20 -13.48 3.23
N VAL A 240 -2.83 -12.59 4.00
CA VAL A 240 -2.81 -11.13 3.79
C VAL A 240 -2.04 -10.49 4.92
N SER A 241 -1.06 -9.68 4.60
CA SER A 241 -0.29 -8.90 5.59
C SER A 241 -0.48 -7.40 5.37
N ILE A 242 -0.56 -6.68 6.48
CA ILE A 242 -0.78 -5.24 6.54
C ILE A 242 0.28 -4.64 7.46
N ALA A 243 0.99 -3.63 6.98
CA ALA A 243 1.93 -2.83 7.75
C ALA A 243 1.49 -1.37 7.71
N VAL A 244 1.26 -0.77 8.88
CA VAL A 244 0.88 0.63 9.02
C VAL A 244 1.87 1.33 9.94
N TYR A 245 2.45 2.42 9.45
CA TYR A 245 3.22 3.36 10.26
C TYR A 245 2.33 4.51 10.69
N ASP A 246 2.24 4.75 11.99
CA ASP A 246 1.50 5.89 12.56
C ASP A 246 2.47 7.06 12.77
N ALA A 247 2.37 8.05 11.89
CA ALA A 247 3.19 9.26 11.95
C ALA A 247 2.68 10.28 12.99
N GLY A 248 1.63 9.93 13.76
CA GLY A 248 1.03 10.82 14.74
C GLY A 248 0.15 11.93 14.14
N MET A 249 -0.20 11.84 12.84
CA MET A 249 -1.00 12.85 12.14
C MET A 249 -2.50 12.88 12.53
N GLY A 250 -2.92 12.03 13.47
CA GLY A 250 -4.32 11.94 13.89
C GLY A 250 -5.17 11.02 13.03
N ARG A 251 -6.46 10.87 13.40
CA ARG A 251 -7.39 9.92 12.75
C ARG A 251 -8.36 10.56 11.78
N THR A 252 -8.44 11.87 11.75
CA THR A 252 -9.33 12.63 10.88
C THR A 252 -8.64 13.00 9.59
N LEU A 253 -9.23 12.61 8.47
CA LEU A 253 -8.91 13.21 7.17
C LEU A 253 -9.30 14.70 7.26
N ASP A 254 -8.32 15.54 7.47
CA ASP A 254 -8.49 16.97 7.27
C ASP A 254 -8.40 17.22 5.76
N THR A 255 -9.53 17.47 5.14
CA THR A 255 -9.61 17.86 3.72
C THR A 255 -9.33 19.36 3.52
N ALA A 256 -9.15 20.13 4.58
CA ALA A 256 -8.61 21.47 4.47
C ALA A 256 -7.17 21.37 4.00
N ILE A 257 -6.86 22.00 2.87
CA ILE A 257 -5.48 22.14 2.34
C ILE A 257 -4.73 23.09 3.28
N THR A 258 -4.30 22.58 4.42
CA THR A 258 -3.23 23.18 5.19
C THR A 258 -1.95 22.60 4.60
N THR A 259 -1.27 23.39 3.78
CA THR A 259 0.09 23.06 3.34
C THR A 259 0.90 22.75 4.58
N MET A 260 1.54 21.57 4.64
CA MET A 260 2.50 21.21 5.69
C MET A 260 3.78 22.08 5.64
N LEU A 261 3.81 23.07 4.78
CA LEU A 261 4.82 24.11 4.78
C LEU A 261 4.49 25.06 5.94
N ASP A 262 5.40 25.13 6.89
CA ASP A 262 5.40 26.13 7.92
C ASP A 262 5.12 27.51 7.31
N ALA A 263 4.19 28.28 7.87
CA ALA A 263 3.82 29.59 7.36
C ALA A 263 5.03 30.52 7.22
N GLU A 264 6.04 30.37 8.08
CA GLU A 264 7.32 31.07 7.97
C GLU A 264 8.14 30.63 6.75
N ALA A 265 8.16 29.34 6.44
CA ALA A 265 8.84 28.81 5.27
C ALA A 265 8.17 29.28 3.97
N VAL A 266 6.83 29.30 3.91
CA VAL A 266 6.08 29.85 2.77
C VAL A 266 6.36 31.34 2.62
N ALA A 267 6.36 32.12 3.69
CA ALA A 267 6.65 33.53 3.66
C ALA A 267 8.10 33.82 3.21
N ALA A 268 9.07 33.00 3.64
CA ALA A 268 10.45 33.11 3.22
C ALA A 268 10.65 32.84 1.73
N VAL A 269 9.99 31.77 1.19
CA VAL A 269 10.02 31.46 -0.24
C VAL A 269 9.35 32.57 -1.05
N GLN A 270 8.21 33.07 -0.61
CA GLN A 270 7.51 34.17 -1.29
C GLN A 270 8.38 35.44 -1.30
N ALA A 271 9.01 35.80 -0.20
CA ALA A 271 9.91 36.95 -0.12
C ALA A 271 11.13 36.80 -1.06
N ALA A 272 11.70 35.61 -1.18
CA ALA A 272 12.79 35.33 -2.11
C ALA A 272 12.36 35.50 -3.57
N LEU A 273 11.17 34.98 -3.92
CA LEU A 273 10.62 35.12 -5.29
C LEU A 273 10.29 36.59 -5.64
N ASP A 274 9.81 37.37 -4.67
CA ASP A 274 9.49 38.78 -4.88
C ASP A 274 10.78 39.61 -4.99
N ALA A 275 11.85 39.26 -4.28
CA ALA A 275 13.15 39.88 -4.43
C ALA A 275 13.75 39.67 -5.84
N GLU A 276 13.73 38.42 -6.32
CA GLU A 276 14.16 38.11 -7.71
C GLU A 276 13.36 38.86 -8.75
N ARG A 277 12.03 38.97 -8.61
CA ARG A 277 11.18 39.75 -9.53
C ARG A 277 11.52 41.23 -9.50
N GLY A 278 11.87 41.78 -8.35
CA GLY A 278 12.33 43.17 -8.21
C GLY A 278 13.64 43.44 -8.95
N GLU A 279 14.59 42.52 -8.87
CA GLU A 279 15.87 42.64 -9.62
C GLU A 279 15.68 42.57 -11.13
N TRP A 280 14.84 41.65 -11.62
CA TRP A 280 14.53 41.58 -13.07
C TRP A 280 13.82 42.83 -13.60
N SER A 281 12.96 43.47 -12.79
CA SER A 281 12.27 44.68 -13.16
C SER A 281 13.24 45.88 -13.29
N GLN A 282 14.29 45.95 -12.48
CA GLN A 282 15.31 46.98 -12.56
C GLN A 282 16.27 46.81 -13.76
N ILE A 283 16.53 45.54 -14.14
CA ILE A 283 17.39 45.24 -15.31
C ILE A 283 16.68 45.54 -16.63
N LEU A 284 15.36 45.48 -16.70
CA LEU A 284 14.56 45.73 -17.90
C LEU A 284 14.24 47.24 -18.11
N HIS A 285 14.53 48.11 -17.15
CA HIS A 285 14.24 49.52 -17.19
C HIS A 285 15.51 50.42 -17.21
N ASN A 286 16.72 49.81 -17.30
CA ASN A 286 18.01 50.44 -17.60
C ASN A 286 18.49 50.00 -19.00
#